data_3b4e8f96d6f6c91f3b9777a2267cfd9a
#
_entry.id   3b4e8f96d6f6c91f3b9777a2267cfd9a
#
_cell.length_a   1.000
_cell.length_b   1.000
_cell.length_c   1.000
_cell.angle_alpha   90.00
_cell.angle_beta   90.00
_cell.angle_gamma   90.00
#
_symmetry.space_group_name_H-M   'P 1'
#
loop_
_entity.id
_entity.type
_entity.pdbx_description
1 polymer ?
#
loop_
_entity_poly.entity_id
_entity_poly.type
_entity_poly.pdbx_seq_one_letter_code
_entity_poly.pdbx_strand_id
1 'polypeptide(L)'
;MEALDVLKRYAALVNEAIERYIPRYFSENYICWACGKPRYAYDTEALTKAIATPFWDLLDRGGKRWRPSLMLIVYEAISGRDAREVLDFAIIPEVIHNGTLIVDDVEDDSELRRGRPCIHRIYGIDIAINAGNTMYYLPLMVVLRSDRLDERTKLRIYEMYIQEMVRLSFGQAMDIAWHRGLRGADVTEQQYLQMCAYKTGTLARLAAKLGAILAGAPDWQVEGIGHFAEAIGVAFQIQDDILNIAGDPDAYGKEWGGDVTEGKRTLMVIYTLRVASGEDRKRLLEILDMHTRDKRLIKEAVGIMKRYGAIEYAKGVARRMVEEAWSGVDSWLKPSEAKEALRALARFLIEREF
;
A
#
# COMPACT_ATOMS: atom_id res chain seq x y z
N MET A 1 15.04 -18.59 -6.81
CA MET A 1 13.56 -18.57 -6.71
C MET A 1 13.09 -17.24 -7.28
N GLU A 2 12.21 -17.26 -8.27
CA GLU A 2 11.69 -16.02 -8.82
C GLU A 2 10.61 -15.43 -7.88
N ALA A 3 10.65 -14.11 -7.66
CA ALA A 3 9.71 -13.44 -6.76
C ALA A 3 8.24 -13.65 -7.16
N LEU A 4 7.96 -13.71 -8.47
CA LEU A 4 6.61 -13.98 -9.00
C LEU A 4 6.06 -15.35 -8.59
N ASP A 5 6.90 -16.39 -8.52
CA ASP A 5 6.46 -17.71 -8.12
C ASP A 5 6.10 -17.76 -6.64
N VAL A 6 6.88 -17.05 -5.82
CA VAL A 6 6.58 -16.90 -4.39
C VAL A 6 5.24 -16.17 -4.19
N LEU A 7 5.03 -15.05 -4.92
CA LEU A 7 3.78 -14.30 -4.85
C LEU A 7 2.57 -15.13 -5.29
N LYS A 8 2.70 -15.91 -6.39
CA LYS A 8 1.62 -16.80 -6.86
C LYS A 8 1.28 -17.87 -5.83
N ARG A 9 2.31 -18.46 -5.18
CA ARG A 9 2.12 -19.48 -4.14
C ARG A 9 1.24 -18.99 -2.99
N TYR A 10 1.47 -17.77 -2.50
CA TYR A 10 0.72 -17.23 -1.37
C TYR A 10 -0.61 -16.57 -1.78
N ALA A 11 -0.70 -16.00 -2.98
CA ALA A 11 -1.88 -15.23 -3.41
C ALA A 11 -3.18 -16.04 -3.35
N ALA A 12 -3.16 -17.29 -3.79
CA ALA A 12 -4.32 -18.17 -3.75
C ALA A 12 -4.76 -18.45 -2.30
N LEU A 13 -3.80 -18.81 -1.43
CA LEU A 13 -4.05 -19.08 -0.02
C LEU A 13 -4.60 -17.85 0.71
N VAL A 14 -4.06 -16.68 0.43
CA VAL A 14 -4.52 -15.40 1.00
C VAL A 14 -5.95 -15.10 0.56
N ASN A 15 -6.29 -15.29 -0.72
CA ASN A 15 -7.65 -15.06 -1.22
C ASN A 15 -8.66 -15.98 -0.53
N GLU A 16 -8.34 -17.27 -0.36
CA GLU A 16 -9.18 -18.22 0.40
C GLU A 16 -9.35 -17.80 1.86
N ALA A 17 -8.28 -17.33 2.51
CA ALA A 17 -8.35 -16.82 3.88
C ALA A 17 -9.25 -15.57 3.97
N ILE A 18 -9.13 -14.63 3.02
CA ILE A 18 -10.00 -13.43 2.99
C ILE A 18 -11.46 -13.85 2.87
N GLU A 19 -11.81 -14.76 1.95
CA GLU A 19 -13.20 -15.19 1.77
C GLU A 19 -13.78 -15.91 3.00
N ARG A 20 -12.93 -16.63 3.76
CA ARG A 20 -13.32 -17.27 5.03
C ARG A 20 -13.70 -16.24 6.09
N TYR A 21 -12.94 -15.15 6.23
CA TYR A 21 -13.11 -14.16 7.30
C TYR A 21 -13.91 -12.93 6.89
N ILE A 22 -14.07 -12.69 5.60
CA ILE A 22 -14.92 -11.64 5.03
C ILE A 22 -15.74 -12.28 3.92
N PRO A 23 -16.85 -12.99 4.26
CA PRO A 23 -17.65 -13.70 3.28
C PRO A 23 -18.33 -12.72 2.33
N ARG A 24 -18.66 -13.20 1.14
CA ARG A 24 -19.37 -12.41 0.11
C ARG A 24 -20.78 -12.02 0.52
N TYR A 25 -21.38 -12.79 1.43
CA TYR A 25 -22.68 -12.52 2.04
C TYR A 25 -22.56 -12.50 3.57
N PHE A 26 -23.01 -11.42 4.18
CA PHE A 26 -22.97 -11.24 5.64
C PHE A 26 -24.23 -11.88 6.26
N SER A 27 -24.11 -13.15 6.63
CA SER A 27 -25.16 -13.86 7.37
C SER A 27 -25.26 -13.37 8.81
N GLU A 28 -26.41 -13.63 9.47
CA GLU A 28 -26.57 -13.33 10.90
C GLU A 28 -25.47 -13.97 11.75
N ASN A 29 -25.08 -15.21 11.46
CA ASN A 29 -24.01 -15.90 12.17
C ASN A 29 -22.67 -15.18 12.03
N TYR A 30 -22.36 -14.69 10.82
CA TYR A 30 -21.15 -13.91 10.59
C TYR A 30 -21.17 -12.59 11.33
N ILE A 31 -22.30 -11.88 11.29
CA ILE A 31 -22.43 -10.59 12.00
C ILE A 31 -22.36 -10.79 13.51
N CYS A 32 -22.98 -11.85 14.03
CA CYS A 32 -22.84 -12.25 15.43
C CYS A 32 -21.38 -12.56 15.81
N TRP A 33 -20.64 -13.22 14.94
CA TRP A 33 -19.21 -13.46 15.16
C TRP A 33 -18.41 -12.14 15.22
N ALA A 34 -18.70 -11.21 14.32
CA ALA A 34 -18.01 -9.91 14.27
C ALA A 34 -18.42 -8.97 15.40
N CYS A 35 -19.72 -8.76 15.61
CA CYS A 35 -20.26 -7.71 16.48
C CYS A 35 -20.93 -8.21 17.77
N GLY A 36 -21.10 -9.54 17.94
CA GLY A 36 -21.86 -10.13 19.04
C GLY A 36 -23.35 -10.24 18.71
N LYS A 37 -24.15 -10.73 19.70
CA LYS A 37 -25.60 -10.85 19.51
C LYS A 37 -26.28 -9.48 19.45
N PRO A 38 -27.21 -9.27 18.52
CA PRO A 38 -27.90 -8.00 18.42
C PRO A 38 -28.89 -7.81 19.57
N ARG A 39 -29.04 -6.59 20.04
CA ARG A 39 -30.13 -6.20 20.92
C ARG A 39 -31.48 -6.14 20.20
N TYR A 40 -31.43 -5.81 18.92
CA TYR A 40 -32.59 -5.70 18.03
C TYR A 40 -32.45 -6.71 16.87
N ALA A 41 -32.60 -6.33 15.64
CA ALA A 41 -32.42 -7.19 14.46
C ALA A 41 -31.33 -6.68 13.53
N TYR A 42 -30.62 -7.59 12.85
CA TYR A 42 -29.68 -7.24 11.80
C TYR A 42 -30.40 -7.13 10.44
N ASP A 43 -29.96 -6.18 9.63
CA ASP A 43 -30.27 -6.13 8.20
C ASP A 43 -29.09 -6.71 7.40
N THR A 44 -29.12 -8.02 7.19
CA THR A 44 -28.04 -8.75 6.50
C THR A 44 -27.89 -8.35 5.05
N GLU A 45 -29.00 -7.98 4.40
CA GLU A 45 -29.02 -7.56 3.01
C GLU A 45 -28.36 -6.18 2.84
N ALA A 46 -28.73 -5.21 3.67
CA ALA A 46 -28.13 -3.88 3.66
C ALA A 46 -26.62 -3.95 3.96
N LEU A 47 -26.19 -4.71 4.97
CA LEU A 47 -24.77 -4.88 5.30
C LEU A 47 -23.99 -5.55 4.17
N THR A 48 -24.56 -6.56 3.52
CA THR A 48 -23.95 -7.22 2.37
C THR A 48 -23.78 -6.25 1.20
N LYS A 49 -24.85 -5.54 0.82
CA LYS A 49 -24.83 -4.61 -0.32
C LYS A 49 -23.95 -3.41 -0.11
N ALA A 50 -23.89 -2.87 1.12
CA ALA A 50 -23.15 -1.64 1.41
C ALA A 50 -21.70 -1.86 1.84
N ILE A 51 -21.29 -3.09 2.23
CA ILE A 51 -19.94 -3.38 2.70
C ILE A 51 -19.29 -4.50 1.88
N ALA A 52 -19.85 -5.71 1.89
CA ALA A 52 -19.24 -6.87 1.26
C ALA A 52 -19.16 -6.71 -0.26
N THR A 53 -20.25 -6.33 -0.91
CA THR A 53 -20.32 -6.20 -2.37
C THR A 53 -19.30 -5.22 -2.95
N PRO A 54 -19.21 -3.95 -2.50
CA PRO A 54 -18.21 -3.01 -3.02
C PRO A 54 -16.77 -3.43 -2.71
N PHE A 55 -16.51 -4.04 -1.57
CA PHE A 55 -15.18 -4.56 -1.22
C PHE A 55 -14.77 -5.69 -2.17
N TRP A 56 -15.65 -6.69 -2.39
CA TRP A 56 -15.36 -7.81 -3.28
C TRP A 56 -15.26 -7.40 -4.74
N ASP A 57 -16.03 -6.39 -5.18
CA ASP A 57 -15.86 -5.84 -6.54
C ASP A 57 -14.42 -5.36 -6.75
N LEU A 58 -13.81 -4.64 -5.78
CA LEU A 58 -12.41 -4.23 -5.91
C LEU A 58 -11.43 -5.40 -5.79
N LEU A 59 -11.65 -6.31 -4.83
CA LEU A 59 -10.73 -7.41 -4.56
C LEU A 59 -10.64 -8.39 -5.73
N ASP A 60 -11.78 -8.69 -6.38
CA ASP A 60 -11.90 -9.60 -7.53
C ASP A 60 -11.21 -9.06 -8.80
N ARG A 61 -10.95 -7.75 -8.87
CA ARG A 61 -10.16 -7.14 -9.96
C ARG A 61 -8.68 -7.53 -9.93
N GLY A 62 -8.26 -8.36 -8.96
CA GLY A 62 -6.90 -8.88 -8.83
C GLY A 62 -6.01 -8.02 -7.93
N GLY A 63 -4.71 -8.24 -8.10
CA GLY A 63 -3.64 -7.63 -7.31
C GLY A 63 -2.57 -8.66 -6.97
N LYS A 64 -1.32 -8.22 -6.82
CA LYS A 64 -0.16 -9.11 -6.62
C LYS A 64 -0.10 -9.73 -5.21
N ARG A 65 -0.93 -9.28 -4.26
CA ARG A 65 -0.95 -9.75 -2.85
C ARG A 65 0.43 -9.73 -2.19
N TRP A 66 1.29 -8.78 -2.56
CA TRP A 66 2.67 -8.76 -2.09
C TRP A 66 2.80 -8.41 -0.59
N ARG A 67 1.89 -7.60 -0.03
CA ARG A 67 1.91 -7.26 1.40
C ARG A 67 1.62 -8.47 2.30
N PRO A 68 0.54 -9.23 2.09
CA PRO A 68 0.35 -10.46 2.84
C PRO A 68 1.45 -11.48 2.59
N SER A 69 1.98 -11.59 1.36
CA SER A 69 3.12 -12.47 1.07
C SER A 69 4.37 -12.03 1.84
N LEU A 70 4.64 -10.72 1.96
CA LEU A 70 5.73 -10.19 2.78
C LEU A 70 5.59 -10.62 4.25
N MET A 71 4.39 -10.52 4.83
CA MET A 71 4.11 -10.97 6.19
C MET A 71 4.46 -12.46 6.36
N LEU A 72 3.99 -13.31 5.44
CA LEU A 72 4.19 -14.76 5.49
C LEU A 72 5.68 -15.13 5.33
N ILE A 73 6.38 -14.49 4.40
CA ILE A 73 7.82 -14.69 4.17
C ILE A 73 8.63 -14.27 5.42
N VAL A 74 8.30 -13.14 6.04
CA VAL A 74 8.95 -12.66 7.26
C VAL A 74 8.73 -13.65 8.41
N TYR A 75 7.50 -14.17 8.56
CA TYR A 75 7.22 -15.20 9.55
C TYR A 75 8.10 -16.43 9.36
N GLU A 76 8.19 -16.95 8.13
CA GLU A 76 9.07 -18.12 7.82
C GLU A 76 10.55 -17.81 8.03
N ALA A 77 11.02 -16.62 7.59
CA ALA A 77 12.43 -16.24 7.70
C ALA A 77 12.92 -16.10 9.15
N ILE A 78 12.04 -15.70 10.07
CA ILE A 78 12.37 -15.49 11.48
C ILE A 78 12.12 -16.78 12.29
N SER A 79 10.96 -17.43 12.12
CA SER A 79 10.56 -18.58 12.94
C SER A 79 11.13 -19.90 12.44
N GLY A 80 11.40 -20.03 11.14
CA GLY A 80 11.71 -21.30 10.48
C GLY A 80 10.49 -22.26 10.36
N ARG A 81 9.27 -21.77 10.66
CA ARG A 81 8.03 -22.54 10.62
C ARG A 81 7.22 -22.24 9.36
N ASP A 82 6.27 -23.11 9.03
CA ASP A 82 5.40 -22.98 7.87
C ASP A 82 4.45 -21.79 8.02
N ALA A 83 4.44 -20.89 7.03
CA ALA A 83 3.59 -19.69 7.01
C ALA A 83 2.10 -20.01 7.08
N ARG A 84 1.67 -21.23 6.73
CA ARG A 84 0.26 -21.65 6.86
C ARG A 84 -0.26 -21.60 8.29
N GLU A 85 0.63 -21.68 9.28
CA GLU A 85 0.26 -21.52 10.69
C GLU A 85 -0.33 -20.14 11.01
N VAL A 86 0.05 -19.12 10.26
CA VAL A 86 -0.35 -17.72 10.49
C VAL A 86 -1.14 -17.12 9.32
N LEU A 87 -1.57 -17.95 8.39
CA LEU A 87 -2.27 -17.53 7.16
C LEU A 87 -3.50 -16.66 7.44
N ASP A 88 -4.24 -16.97 8.50
CA ASP A 88 -5.44 -16.22 8.89
C ASP A 88 -5.15 -14.73 9.15
N PHE A 89 -3.96 -14.42 9.67
CA PHE A 89 -3.57 -13.04 9.98
C PHE A 89 -3.07 -12.28 8.73
N ALA A 90 -2.74 -12.99 7.66
CA ALA A 90 -2.28 -12.36 6.40
C ALA A 90 -3.40 -11.57 5.70
N ILE A 91 -4.66 -11.76 6.07
CA ILE A 91 -5.77 -10.94 5.58
C ILE A 91 -5.65 -9.48 6.03
N ILE A 92 -5.04 -9.20 7.19
CA ILE A 92 -4.98 -7.87 7.79
C ILE A 92 -4.36 -6.85 6.83
N PRO A 93 -3.10 -7.00 6.38
CA PRO A 93 -2.49 -6.01 5.48
C PRO A 93 -3.20 -5.91 4.12
N GLU A 94 -3.80 -6.98 3.61
CA GLU A 94 -4.44 -6.94 2.30
C GLU A 94 -5.82 -6.29 2.34
N VAL A 95 -6.64 -6.61 3.34
CA VAL A 95 -7.98 -6.05 3.49
C VAL A 95 -7.89 -4.55 3.78
N ILE A 96 -7.01 -4.15 4.70
CA ILE A 96 -6.75 -2.73 4.97
C ILE A 96 -6.31 -2.02 3.69
N HIS A 97 -5.36 -2.61 2.94
CA HIS A 97 -4.89 -2.01 1.69
C HIS A 97 -6.02 -1.78 0.69
N ASN A 98 -6.90 -2.76 0.47
CA ASN A 98 -8.03 -2.56 -0.43
C ASN A 98 -9.02 -1.51 0.11
N GLY A 99 -9.23 -1.45 1.42
CA GLY A 99 -10.00 -0.38 2.06
C GLY A 99 -9.38 1.00 1.81
N THR A 100 -8.04 1.14 1.95
CA THR A 100 -7.36 2.42 1.65
C THR A 100 -7.47 2.82 0.19
N LEU A 101 -7.43 1.86 -0.75
CA LEU A 101 -7.62 2.16 -2.17
C LEU A 101 -9.02 2.70 -2.48
N ILE A 102 -10.07 2.17 -1.83
CA ILE A 102 -11.45 2.65 -2.01
C ILE A 102 -11.57 4.10 -1.54
N VAL A 103 -10.99 4.44 -0.39
CA VAL A 103 -11.06 5.79 0.18
C VAL A 103 -10.18 6.76 -0.60
N ASP A 104 -8.96 6.37 -0.95
CA ASP A 104 -8.02 7.14 -1.75
C ASP A 104 -8.62 7.54 -3.11
N ASP A 105 -9.33 6.61 -3.78
CA ASP A 105 -10.03 6.89 -5.03
C ASP A 105 -11.11 7.97 -4.91
N VAL A 106 -11.77 8.07 -3.73
CA VAL A 106 -12.73 9.14 -3.44
C VAL A 106 -12.01 10.47 -3.22
N GLU A 107 -10.92 10.46 -2.45
CA GLU A 107 -10.14 11.65 -2.08
C GLU A 107 -9.45 12.27 -3.30
N ASP A 108 -9.00 11.44 -4.25
CA ASP A 108 -8.34 11.83 -5.49
C ASP A 108 -9.33 12.07 -6.65
N ASP A 109 -10.64 11.85 -6.45
CA ASP A 109 -11.66 11.89 -7.51
C ASP A 109 -11.32 11.02 -8.73
N SER A 110 -10.70 9.85 -8.48
CA SER A 110 -10.20 8.95 -9.52
C SER A 110 -11.34 8.34 -10.35
N GLU A 111 -11.11 8.17 -11.66
CA GLU A 111 -12.09 7.56 -12.57
C GLU A 111 -11.97 6.03 -12.62
N LEU A 112 -10.73 5.53 -12.69
CA LEU A 112 -10.44 4.12 -12.94
C LEU A 112 -9.51 3.53 -11.88
N ARG A 113 -9.82 2.29 -11.44
CA ARG A 113 -8.96 1.46 -10.61
C ARG A 113 -8.93 0.03 -11.14
N ARG A 114 -7.74 -0.48 -11.46
CA ARG A 114 -7.55 -1.83 -12.03
C ARG A 114 -8.40 -2.02 -13.30
N GLY A 115 -8.40 -1.04 -14.21
CA GLY A 115 -9.07 -1.09 -15.51
C GLY A 115 -10.60 -0.96 -15.48
N ARG A 116 -11.22 -0.70 -14.30
CA ARG A 116 -12.66 -0.52 -14.15
C ARG A 116 -12.98 0.79 -13.39
N PRO A 117 -14.20 1.34 -13.53
CA PRO A 117 -14.60 2.51 -12.76
C PRO A 117 -14.37 2.32 -11.26
N CYS A 118 -13.93 3.37 -10.56
CA CYS A 118 -13.71 3.34 -9.12
C CYS A 118 -14.98 2.99 -8.35
N ILE A 119 -14.85 2.45 -7.14
CA ILE A 119 -15.98 1.96 -6.33
C ILE A 119 -17.00 3.08 -6.07
N HIS A 120 -16.55 4.29 -5.81
CA HIS A 120 -17.44 5.44 -5.59
C HIS A 120 -18.20 5.87 -6.86
N ARG A 121 -17.68 5.56 -8.06
CA ARG A 121 -18.37 5.81 -9.34
C ARG A 121 -19.48 4.78 -9.61
N ILE A 122 -19.36 3.58 -9.03
CA ILE A 122 -20.33 2.49 -9.23
C ILE A 122 -21.42 2.51 -8.15
N TYR A 123 -21.02 2.65 -6.87
CA TYR A 123 -21.90 2.44 -5.71
C TYR A 123 -22.26 3.73 -4.98
N GLY A 124 -21.62 4.86 -5.30
CA GLY A 124 -21.76 6.13 -4.58
C GLY A 124 -20.67 6.39 -3.56
N ILE A 125 -20.46 7.67 -3.26
CA ILE A 125 -19.39 8.15 -2.36
C ILE A 125 -19.61 7.66 -0.92
N ASP A 126 -20.82 7.70 -0.43
CA ASP A 126 -21.23 7.30 0.91
C ASP A 126 -20.97 5.80 1.17
N ILE A 127 -21.35 4.94 0.23
CA ILE A 127 -21.07 3.50 0.28
C ILE A 127 -19.55 3.24 0.22
N ALA A 128 -18.84 3.90 -0.70
CA ALA A 128 -17.40 3.73 -0.85
C ALA A 128 -16.65 4.11 0.44
N ILE A 129 -16.95 5.27 1.03
CA ILE A 129 -16.32 5.70 2.28
C ILE A 129 -16.62 4.71 3.41
N ASN A 130 -17.89 4.31 3.59
CA ASN A 130 -18.25 3.40 4.67
C ASN A 130 -17.64 2.00 4.49
N ALA A 131 -17.68 1.44 3.28
CA ALA A 131 -17.08 0.15 2.99
C ALA A 131 -15.56 0.18 3.18
N GLY A 132 -14.86 1.21 2.66
CA GLY A 132 -13.43 1.37 2.81
C GLY A 132 -13.01 1.51 4.29
N ASN A 133 -13.70 2.34 5.05
CA ASN A 133 -13.43 2.51 6.49
C ASN A 133 -13.71 1.23 7.29
N THR A 134 -14.75 0.46 6.95
CA THR A 134 -15.03 -0.82 7.59
C THR A 134 -13.85 -1.79 7.43
N MET A 135 -13.16 -1.76 6.27
CA MET A 135 -12.01 -2.63 6.01
C MET A 135 -10.75 -2.26 6.84
N TYR A 136 -10.73 -1.10 7.51
CA TYR A 136 -9.66 -0.79 8.46
C TYR A 136 -9.79 -1.59 9.75
N TYR A 137 -10.99 -1.93 10.17
CA TYR A 137 -11.27 -2.55 11.47
C TYR A 137 -11.63 -4.03 11.38
N LEU A 138 -12.44 -4.40 10.37
CA LEU A 138 -13.01 -5.74 10.24
C LEU A 138 -11.95 -6.86 10.23
N PRO A 139 -10.80 -6.74 9.54
CA PRO A 139 -9.81 -7.82 9.52
C PRO A 139 -9.14 -8.05 10.88
N LEU A 140 -9.19 -7.10 11.83
CA LEU A 140 -8.65 -7.29 13.18
C LEU A 140 -9.50 -8.24 14.03
N MET A 141 -10.70 -8.58 13.57
CA MET A 141 -11.52 -9.60 14.25
C MET A 141 -10.82 -10.96 14.30
N VAL A 142 -9.91 -11.28 13.35
CA VAL A 142 -9.11 -12.52 13.41
C VAL A 142 -8.15 -12.55 14.61
N VAL A 143 -7.64 -11.38 15.03
CA VAL A 143 -6.82 -11.27 16.25
C VAL A 143 -7.69 -11.34 17.49
N LEU A 144 -8.77 -10.56 17.51
CA LEU A 144 -9.70 -10.48 18.65
C LEU A 144 -10.29 -11.86 18.99
N ARG A 145 -10.69 -12.63 17.98
CA ARG A 145 -11.35 -13.94 18.13
C ARG A 145 -10.40 -15.12 18.10
N SER A 146 -9.09 -14.89 18.03
CA SER A 146 -8.11 -15.98 18.00
C SER A 146 -7.92 -16.58 19.39
N ASP A 147 -8.05 -17.90 19.46
CA ASP A 147 -7.68 -18.70 20.64
C ASP A 147 -6.20 -19.14 20.63
N ARG A 148 -5.50 -18.88 19.52
CA ARG A 148 -4.09 -19.25 19.31
C ARG A 148 -3.10 -18.18 19.78
N LEU A 149 -3.56 -16.97 20.04
CA LEU A 149 -2.74 -15.85 20.49
C LEU A 149 -2.99 -15.59 21.98
N ASP A 150 -1.90 -15.45 22.74
CA ASP A 150 -1.99 -14.95 24.10
C ASP A 150 -2.31 -13.44 24.13
N GLU A 151 -2.73 -12.94 25.29
CA GLU A 151 -3.13 -11.54 25.47
C GLU A 151 -1.99 -10.56 25.18
N ARG A 152 -0.75 -10.92 25.52
CA ARG A 152 0.42 -10.09 25.26
C ARG A 152 0.67 -9.93 23.76
N THR A 153 0.58 -11.02 23.01
CA THR A 153 0.73 -10.99 21.55
C THR A 153 -0.38 -10.18 20.90
N LYS A 154 -1.64 -10.36 21.34
CA LYS A 154 -2.77 -9.56 20.86
C LYS A 154 -2.54 -8.05 21.11
N LEU A 155 -2.10 -7.71 22.32
CA LEU A 155 -1.80 -6.32 22.68
C LEU A 155 -0.72 -5.72 21.79
N ARG A 156 0.41 -6.41 21.58
CA ARG A 156 1.47 -5.97 20.67
C ARG A 156 0.97 -5.72 19.24
N ILE A 157 0.10 -6.59 18.73
CA ILE A 157 -0.51 -6.43 17.40
C ILE A 157 -1.37 -5.17 17.36
N TYR A 158 -2.22 -4.93 18.37
CA TYR A 158 -3.08 -3.74 18.42
C TYR A 158 -2.30 -2.44 18.58
N GLU A 159 -1.27 -2.41 19.41
CA GLU A 159 -0.39 -1.24 19.57
C GLU A 159 0.31 -0.91 18.26
N MET A 160 0.92 -1.89 17.61
CA MET A 160 1.53 -1.75 16.30
C MET A 160 0.50 -1.25 15.27
N TYR A 161 -0.67 -1.87 15.20
CA TYR A 161 -1.72 -1.51 14.26
C TYR A 161 -2.16 -0.05 14.44
N ILE A 162 -2.44 0.39 15.65
CA ILE A 162 -2.88 1.77 15.94
C ILE A 162 -1.81 2.77 15.46
N GLN A 163 -0.54 2.54 15.79
CA GLN A 163 0.55 3.41 15.36
C GLN A 163 0.66 3.48 13.82
N GLU A 164 0.55 2.34 13.16
CA GLU A 164 0.65 2.30 11.69
C GLU A 164 -0.55 2.99 11.04
N MET A 165 -1.76 2.85 11.56
CA MET A 165 -2.94 3.53 11.00
C MET A 165 -2.90 5.05 11.20
N VAL A 166 -2.36 5.53 12.33
CA VAL A 166 -2.12 6.97 12.53
C VAL A 166 -1.10 7.50 11.54
N ARG A 167 0.02 6.79 11.33
CA ARG A 167 1.05 7.16 10.34
C ARG A 167 0.47 7.21 8.92
N LEU A 168 -0.32 6.19 8.55
CA LEU A 168 -0.98 6.15 7.25
C LEU A 168 -1.87 7.37 7.02
N SER A 169 -2.69 7.72 8.01
CA SER A 169 -3.56 8.90 7.93
C SER A 169 -2.77 10.21 7.82
N PHE A 170 -1.62 10.31 8.52
CA PHE A 170 -0.75 11.49 8.42
C PHE A 170 -0.08 11.57 7.05
N GLY A 171 0.35 10.42 6.48
CA GLY A 171 0.90 10.37 5.13
C GLY A 171 -0.12 10.82 4.08
N GLN A 172 -1.34 10.34 4.17
CA GLN A 172 -2.44 10.73 3.29
C GLN A 172 -2.77 12.23 3.44
N ALA A 173 -2.81 12.74 4.66
CA ALA A 173 -3.06 14.17 4.90
C ALA A 173 -1.98 15.07 4.29
N MET A 174 -0.70 14.67 4.36
CA MET A 174 0.40 15.40 3.71
C MET A 174 0.22 15.43 2.19
N ASP A 175 -0.07 14.29 1.58
CA ASP A 175 -0.27 14.18 0.14
C ASP A 175 -1.44 15.05 -0.34
N ILE A 176 -2.60 14.95 0.31
CA ILE A 176 -3.78 15.78 0.02
C ILE A 176 -3.47 17.27 0.17
N ALA A 177 -2.79 17.67 1.27
CA ALA A 177 -2.48 19.07 1.52
C ALA A 177 -1.57 19.68 0.43
N TRP A 178 -0.66 18.86 -0.11
CA TRP A 178 0.27 19.33 -1.14
C TRP A 178 -0.40 19.46 -2.50
N HIS A 179 -1.14 18.45 -2.95
CA HIS A 179 -1.79 18.53 -4.27
C HIS A 179 -2.96 19.51 -4.29
N ARG A 180 -3.61 19.77 -3.16
CA ARG A 180 -4.63 20.81 -3.01
C ARG A 180 -4.07 22.23 -2.84
N GLY A 181 -2.76 22.40 -2.83
CA GLY A 181 -2.14 23.71 -2.65
C GLY A 181 -2.34 24.35 -1.28
N LEU A 182 -2.72 23.57 -0.25
CA LEU A 182 -2.83 24.07 1.14
C LEU A 182 -1.48 24.45 1.73
N ARG A 183 -0.40 24.10 1.07
CA ARG A 183 0.97 24.49 1.33
C ARG A 183 1.63 24.95 0.04
N GLY A 184 2.60 25.89 0.13
CA GLY A 184 3.40 26.33 -1.03
C GLY A 184 4.21 25.22 -1.70
N ALA A 185 4.70 25.51 -2.90
CA ALA A 185 5.36 24.53 -3.80
C ALA A 185 6.68 23.93 -3.25
N ASP A 186 7.22 24.45 -2.15
CA ASP A 186 8.55 24.10 -1.61
C ASP A 186 8.52 22.82 -0.76
N VAL A 187 8.09 21.72 -1.34
CA VAL A 187 8.21 20.39 -0.73
C VAL A 187 9.63 19.89 -0.92
N THR A 188 10.30 19.54 0.18
CA THR A 188 11.64 18.99 0.13
C THR A 188 11.62 17.47 -0.14
N GLU A 189 12.75 16.94 -0.64
CA GLU A 189 12.93 15.51 -0.83
C GLU A 189 12.68 14.71 0.46
N GLN A 190 13.19 15.19 1.61
CA GLN A 190 12.99 14.54 2.91
C GLN A 190 11.51 14.50 3.32
N GLN A 191 10.77 15.54 3.02
CA GLN A 191 9.33 15.58 3.28
C GLN A 191 8.56 14.61 2.37
N TYR A 192 8.94 14.53 1.07
CA TYR A 192 8.38 13.54 0.16
C TYR A 192 8.65 12.12 0.63
N LEU A 193 9.89 11.79 0.99
CA LEU A 193 10.25 10.46 1.49
C LEU A 193 9.48 10.13 2.78
N GLN A 194 9.30 11.10 3.68
CA GLN A 194 8.52 10.91 4.90
C GLN A 194 7.03 10.69 4.61
N MET A 195 6.46 11.40 3.65
CA MET A 195 5.09 11.19 3.20
C MET A 195 4.94 9.77 2.61
N CYS A 196 5.85 9.34 1.74
CA CYS A 196 5.84 7.99 1.18
C CYS A 196 6.00 6.90 2.26
N ALA A 197 6.87 7.13 3.26
CA ALA A 197 7.05 6.22 4.39
C ALA A 197 5.75 6.06 5.19
N TYR A 198 4.99 7.13 5.35
CA TYR A 198 3.71 7.11 6.07
C TYR A 198 2.54 6.64 5.20
N LYS A 199 2.39 7.14 3.98
CA LYS A 199 1.28 6.75 3.09
C LYS A 199 1.41 5.30 2.60
N THR A 200 2.55 4.94 2.01
CA THR A 200 2.76 3.66 1.31
C THR A 200 3.60 2.67 2.13
N GLY A 201 4.65 3.13 2.78
CA GLY A 201 5.56 2.32 3.60
C GLY A 201 4.87 1.69 4.82
N THR A 202 3.90 2.38 5.38
CA THR A 202 3.13 1.92 6.56
C THR A 202 2.57 0.52 6.41
N LEU A 203 1.86 0.21 5.33
CA LEU A 203 1.24 -1.12 5.18
C LEU A 203 2.27 -2.23 4.89
N ALA A 204 3.41 -1.91 4.30
CA ALA A 204 4.53 -2.84 4.19
C ALA A 204 5.15 -3.11 5.56
N ARG A 205 5.39 -2.04 6.34
CA ARG A 205 5.90 -2.10 7.71
C ARG A 205 4.96 -2.87 8.63
N LEU A 206 3.64 -2.61 8.58
CA LEU A 206 2.61 -3.35 9.30
C LEU A 206 2.68 -4.84 8.98
N ALA A 207 2.73 -5.20 7.69
CA ALA A 207 2.81 -6.59 7.26
C ALA A 207 4.05 -7.30 7.81
N ALA A 208 5.23 -6.70 7.67
CA ALA A 208 6.48 -7.28 8.15
C ALA A 208 6.53 -7.38 9.69
N LYS A 209 6.13 -6.32 10.40
CA LYS A 209 6.05 -6.35 11.88
C LYS A 209 5.06 -7.40 12.37
N LEU A 210 3.90 -7.54 11.73
CA LEU A 210 2.93 -8.55 12.08
C LEU A 210 3.51 -9.97 11.94
N GLY A 211 4.19 -10.26 10.82
CA GLY A 211 4.90 -11.52 10.62
C GLY A 211 5.95 -11.80 11.70
N ALA A 212 6.74 -10.79 12.07
CA ALA A 212 7.76 -10.88 13.11
C ALA A 212 7.16 -11.09 14.51
N ILE A 213 6.09 -10.37 14.87
CA ILE A 213 5.38 -10.53 16.15
C ILE A 213 4.84 -11.95 16.27
N LEU A 214 4.19 -12.46 15.23
CA LEU A 214 3.64 -13.82 15.19
C LEU A 214 4.74 -14.90 15.22
N ALA A 215 5.93 -14.58 14.70
CA ALA A 215 7.12 -15.43 14.81
C ALA A 215 7.72 -15.47 16.24
N GLY A 216 7.25 -14.62 17.15
CA GLY A 216 7.80 -14.48 18.50
C GLY A 216 9.09 -13.67 18.57
N ALA A 217 9.36 -12.83 17.57
CA ALA A 217 10.55 -12.01 17.51
C ALA A 217 10.65 -10.98 18.65
N PRO A 218 11.86 -10.71 19.18
CA PRO A 218 12.09 -9.60 20.10
C PRO A 218 11.89 -8.24 19.39
N ASP A 219 11.65 -7.19 20.16
CA ASP A 219 11.29 -5.87 19.63
C ASP A 219 12.31 -5.30 18.63
N TRP A 220 13.60 -5.51 18.87
CA TRP A 220 14.64 -5.03 17.96
C TRP A 220 14.57 -5.69 16.55
N GLN A 221 14.17 -6.97 16.47
CA GLN A 221 13.93 -7.63 15.18
C GLN A 221 12.64 -7.14 14.52
N VAL A 222 11.58 -6.93 15.31
CA VAL A 222 10.31 -6.37 14.82
C VAL A 222 10.53 -4.98 14.24
N GLU A 223 11.29 -4.12 14.91
CA GLU A 223 11.61 -2.78 14.39
C GLU A 223 12.56 -2.85 13.19
N GLY A 224 13.59 -3.70 13.23
CA GLY A 224 14.55 -3.86 12.13
C GLY A 224 13.87 -4.31 10.83
N ILE A 225 13.01 -5.34 10.90
CA ILE A 225 12.27 -5.81 9.71
C ILE A 225 11.22 -4.79 9.28
N GLY A 226 10.67 -4.03 10.23
CA GLY A 226 9.76 -2.93 9.95
C GLY A 226 10.42 -1.82 9.12
N HIS A 227 11.63 -1.40 9.49
CA HIS A 227 12.40 -0.40 8.73
C HIS A 227 12.75 -0.89 7.32
N PHE A 228 13.14 -2.16 7.19
CA PHE A 228 13.38 -2.76 5.89
C PHE A 228 12.12 -2.73 5.01
N ALA A 229 10.98 -3.12 5.55
CA ALA A 229 9.72 -3.12 4.82
C ALA A 229 9.24 -1.70 4.46
N GLU A 230 9.49 -0.71 5.34
CA GLU A 230 9.23 0.71 5.04
C GLU A 230 10.03 1.17 3.83
N ALA A 231 11.33 0.87 3.79
CA ALA A 231 12.19 1.22 2.67
C ALA A 231 11.70 0.60 1.34
N ILE A 232 11.25 -0.66 1.38
CA ILE A 232 10.61 -1.31 0.22
C ILE A 232 9.35 -0.55 -0.20
N GLY A 233 8.51 -0.16 0.76
CA GLY A 233 7.27 0.56 0.49
C GLY A 233 7.51 1.94 -0.13
N VAL A 234 8.51 2.67 0.36
CA VAL A 234 8.93 3.97 -0.21
C VAL A 234 9.48 3.79 -1.63
N ALA A 235 10.39 2.84 -1.81
CA ALA A 235 10.96 2.54 -3.12
C ALA A 235 9.89 2.07 -4.14
N PHE A 236 8.91 1.31 -3.68
CA PHE A 236 7.75 0.91 -4.46
C PHE A 236 6.91 2.12 -4.92
N GLN A 237 6.70 3.12 -4.04
CA GLN A 237 6.01 4.35 -4.41
C GLN A 237 6.80 5.16 -5.44
N ILE A 238 8.12 5.30 -5.24
CA ILE A 238 8.98 5.97 -6.22
C ILE A 238 8.88 5.29 -7.59
N GLN A 239 8.86 3.95 -7.62
CA GLN A 239 8.70 3.20 -8.87
C GLN A 239 7.31 3.39 -9.49
N ASP A 240 6.24 3.47 -8.69
CA ASP A 240 4.89 3.80 -9.18
C ASP A 240 4.86 5.19 -9.85
N ASP A 241 5.45 6.19 -9.20
CA ASP A 241 5.54 7.55 -9.74
C ASP A 241 6.34 7.58 -11.06
N ILE A 242 7.42 6.78 -11.16
CA ILE A 242 8.20 6.63 -12.41
C ILE A 242 7.33 6.01 -13.51
N LEU A 243 6.61 4.92 -13.20
CA LEU A 243 5.77 4.23 -14.18
C LEU A 243 4.61 5.10 -14.66
N ASN A 244 4.10 5.99 -13.82
CA ASN A 244 3.04 6.94 -14.17
C ASN A 244 3.43 7.84 -15.36
N ILE A 245 4.71 8.22 -15.48
CA ILE A 245 5.20 9.14 -16.54
C ILE A 245 6.11 8.47 -17.58
N ALA A 246 6.70 7.32 -17.27
CA ALA A 246 7.66 6.62 -18.14
C ALA A 246 7.13 5.27 -18.63
N GLY A 247 6.11 4.71 -18.00
CA GLY A 247 5.50 3.42 -18.35
C GLY A 247 4.74 3.47 -19.68
N ASP A 248 4.44 2.29 -20.22
CA ASP A 248 3.57 2.16 -21.38
C ASP A 248 2.13 2.55 -20.99
N PRO A 249 1.53 3.54 -21.68
CA PRO A 249 0.16 3.97 -21.39
C PRO A 249 -0.88 2.85 -21.41
N ASP A 250 -0.68 1.84 -22.27
CA ASP A 250 -1.62 0.74 -22.46
C ASP A 250 -1.46 -0.38 -21.40
N ALA A 251 -0.28 -0.47 -20.78
CA ALA A 251 0.04 -1.52 -19.79
C ALA A 251 -0.17 -1.08 -18.33
N TYR A 252 -0.18 0.24 -18.05
CA TYR A 252 -0.14 0.75 -16.67
C TYR A 252 -1.46 0.60 -15.89
N GLY A 253 -2.60 0.42 -16.57
CA GLY A 253 -3.91 0.21 -15.91
C GLY A 253 -4.48 1.42 -15.14
N LYS A 254 -3.78 2.56 -15.18
CA LYS A 254 -4.20 3.89 -14.70
C LYS A 254 -4.02 4.91 -15.83
N GLU A 255 -4.53 6.13 -15.64
CA GLU A 255 -4.31 7.23 -16.58
C GLU A 255 -2.82 7.62 -16.62
N TRP A 256 -2.21 7.59 -17.81
CA TRP A 256 -0.82 8.02 -18.01
C TRP A 256 -0.68 9.52 -17.70
N GLY A 257 0.31 9.85 -16.86
CA GLY A 257 0.54 11.23 -16.44
C GLY A 257 -0.49 11.74 -15.41
N GLY A 258 -1.26 10.85 -14.77
CA GLY A 258 -2.25 11.21 -13.76
C GLY A 258 -1.65 12.03 -12.62
N ASP A 259 -0.42 11.73 -12.19
CA ASP A 259 0.28 12.50 -11.15
C ASP A 259 0.52 13.97 -11.56
N VAL A 260 0.74 14.24 -12.85
CA VAL A 260 0.84 15.61 -13.37
C VAL A 260 -0.52 16.30 -13.34
N THR A 261 -1.59 15.59 -13.74
CA THR A 261 -2.97 16.09 -13.67
C THR A 261 -3.40 16.42 -12.23
N GLU A 262 -3.03 15.58 -11.28
CA GLU A 262 -3.30 15.78 -9.85
C GLU A 262 -2.37 16.85 -9.22
N GLY A 263 -1.36 17.32 -9.92
CA GLY A 263 -0.40 18.30 -9.41
C GLY A 263 0.52 17.74 -8.31
N LYS A 264 0.75 16.41 -8.30
CA LYS A 264 1.56 15.75 -7.27
C LYS A 264 3.02 16.23 -7.27
N ARG A 265 3.57 16.36 -6.08
CA ARG A 265 4.99 16.72 -5.84
C ARG A 265 5.81 15.44 -5.71
N THR A 266 5.93 14.67 -6.81
CA THR A 266 6.73 13.44 -6.86
C THR A 266 8.23 13.75 -6.72
N LEU A 267 9.05 12.73 -6.43
CA LEU A 267 10.50 12.87 -6.32
C LEU A 267 11.12 13.47 -7.60
N MET A 268 10.59 13.09 -8.75
CA MET A 268 11.04 13.61 -10.06
C MET A 268 10.72 15.10 -10.23
N VAL A 269 9.54 15.53 -9.78
CA VAL A 269 9.16 16.96 -9.77
C VAL A 269 10.08 17.74 -8.84
N ILE A 270 10.26 17.28 -7.60
CA ILE A 270 11.10 17.92 -6.57
C ILE A 270 12.54 18.06 -7.06
N TYR A 271 13.10 16.99 -7.60
CA TYR A 271 14.47 17.02 -8.16
C TYR A 271 14.57 18.01 -9.30
N THR A 272 13.63 17.96 -10.27
CA THR A 272 13.63 18.88 -11.42
C THR A 272 13.55 20.34 -10.97
N LEU A 273 12.65 20.68 -10.04
CA LEU A 273 12.51 22.03 -9.49
C LEU A 273 13.79 22.54 -8.79
N ARG A 274 14.62 21.63 -8.27
CA ARG A 274 15.90 21.96 -7.65
C ARG A 274 16.99 22.29 -8.67
N VAL A 275 17.04 21.56 -9.79
CA VAL A 275 18.16 21.60 -10.75
C VAL A 275 17.87 22.33 -12.07
N ALA A 276 16.60 22.57 -12.37
CA ALA A 276 16.15 23.17 -13.62
C ALA A 276 16.47 24.68 -13.72
N SER A 277 16.60 25.19 -14.95
CA SER A 277 16.64 26.63 -15.23
C SER A 277 15.40 27.35 -14.68
N GLY A 278 15.49 28.67 -14.48
CA GLY A 278 14.37 29.45 -13.97
C GLY A 278 13.13 29.37 -14.86
N GLU A 279 13.31 29.28 -16.17
CA GLU A 279 12.23 29.17 -17.16
C GLU A 279 11.55 27.79 -17.12
N ASP A 280 12.31 26.70 -17.17
CA ASP A 280 11.79 25.34 -17.10
C ASP A 280 11.15 25.06 -15.73
N ARG A 281 11.74 25.57 -14.64
CA ARG A 281 11.16 25.50 -13.29
C ARG A 281 9.78 26.16 -13.23
N LYS A 282 9.68 27.41 -13.73
CA LYS A 282 8.42 28.15 -13.75
C LYS A 282 7.38 27.41 -14.59
N ARG A 283 7.77 26.96 -15.79
CA ARG A 283 6.87 26.24 -16.68
C ARG A 283 6.34 24.94 -16.11
N LEU A 284 7.19 24.15 -15.47
CA LEU A 284 6.76 22.91 -14.80
C LEU A 284 5.73 23.19 -13.69
N LEU A 285 5.97 24.22 -12.85
CA LEU A 285 5.02 24.61 -11.81
C LEU A 285 3.69 25.07 -12.39
N GLU A 286 3.71 25.90 -13.44
CA GLU A 286 2.48 26.34 -14.11
C GLU A 286 1.64 25.15 -14.59
N ILE A 287 2.25 24.16 -15.23
CA ILE A 287 1.53 22.98 -15.73
C ILE A 287 0.92 22.17 -14.56
N LEU A 288 1.69 21.95 -13.51
CA LEU A 288 1.20 21.21 -12.32
C LEU A 288 0.03 21.92 -11.63
N ASP A 289 0.12 23.24 -11.48
CA ASP A 289 -0.91 24.06 -10.81
C ASP A 289 -2.19 24.22 -11.66
N MET A 290 -2.12 23.95 -12.98
CA MET A 290 -3.30 23.91 -13.86
C MET A 290 -4.20 22.69 -13.62
N HIS A 291 -3.72 21.64 -12.99
CA HIS A 291 -4.44 20.35 -12.86
C HIS A 291 -5.02 19.89 -14.21
N THR A 292 -4.21 19.98 -15.28
CA THR A 292 -4.67 19.81 -16.64
C THR A 292 -4.81 18.36 -17.06
N ARG A 293 -5.82 18.07 -17.91
CA ARG A 293 -5.95 16.81 -18.64
C ARG A 293 -5.47 16.89 -20.09
N ASP A 294 -4.92 18.05 -20.52
CA ASP A 294 -4.34 18.19 -21.87
C ASP A 294 -3.05 17.37 -21.99
N LYS A 295 -3.12 16.30 -22.76
CA LYS A 295 -1.99 15.38 -23.00
C LYS A 295 -0.74 16.07 -23.55
N ARG A 296 -0.88 17.23 -24.23
CA ARG A 296 0.27 18.00 -24.75
C ARG A 296 1.03 18.65 -23.60
N LEU A 297 0.32 19.27 -22.65
CA LEU A 297 0.90 19.88 -21.46
C LEU A 297 1.52 18.83 -20.53
N ILE A 298 0.85 17.69 -20.35
CA ILE A 298 1.40 16.55 -19.58
C ILE A 298 2.71 16.09 -20.24
N LYS A 299 2.75 15.89 -21.57
CA LYS A 299 3.98 15.50 -22.29
C LYS A 299 5.08 16.55 -22.16
N GLU A 300 4.74 17.83 -22.14
CA GLU A 300 5.69 18.92 -21.91
C GLU A 300 6.32 18.82 -20.53
N ALA A 301 5.52 18.67 -19.47
CA ALA A 301 6.01 18.50 -18.11
C ALA A 301 6.93 17.27 -17.96
N VAL A 302 6.51 16.13 -18.52
CA VAL A 302 7.34 14.90 -18.56
C VAL A 302 8.63 15.12 -19.33
N GLY A 303 8.58 15.86 -20.45
CA GLY A 303 9.76 16.24 -21.26
C GLY A 303 10.75 17.08 -20.46
N ILE A 304 10.27 18.04 -19.67
CA ILE A 304 11.11 18.84 -18.77
C ILE A 304 11.80 17.93 -17.75
N MET A 305 11.04 17.06 -17.03
CA MET A 305 11.63 16.15 -16.04
C MET A 305 12.67 15.20 -16.64
N LYS A 306 12.41 14.64 -17.83
CA LYS A 306 13.36 13.78 -18.56
C LYS A 306 14.65 14.51 -18.95
N ARG A 307 14.56 15.76 -19.41
CA ARG A 307 15.71 16.58 -19.80
C ARG A 307 16.73 16.77 -18.68
N TYR A 308 16.24 16.87 -17.45
CA TYR A 308 17.09 17.02 -16.26
C TYR A 308 17.48 15.69 -15.59
N GLY A 309 17.14 14.53 -16.18
CA GLY A 309 17.55 13.22 -15.64
C GLY A 309 16.81 12.79 -14.38
N ALA A 310 15.61 13.33 -14.14
CA ALA A 310 14.85 13.10 -12.90
C ALA A 310 14.44 11.63 -12.70
N ILE A 311 14.17 10.90 -13.78
CA ILE A 311 13.82 9.47 -13.71
C ILE A 311 14.98 8.64 -13.20
N GLU A 312 16.20 8.87 -13.75
CA GLU A 312 17.39 8.12 -13.33
C GLU A 312 17.81 8.47 -11.89
N TYR A 313 17.62 9.74 -11.51
CA TYR A 313 17.79 10.15 -10.12
C TYR A 313 16.86 9.36 -9.18
N ALA A 314 15.56 9.33 -9.49
CA ALA A 314 14.56 8.63 -8.67
C ALA A 314 14.83 7.12 -8.57
N LYS A 315 15.18 6.47 -9.69
CA LYS A 315 15.62 5.05 -9.70
C LYS A 315 16.84 4.82 -8.80
N GLY A 316 17.81 5.72 -8.85
CA GLY A 316 19.02 5.66 -8.01
C GLY A 316 18.69 5.76 -6.51
N VAL A 317 17.77 6.65 -6.13
CA VAL A 317 17.31 6.79 -4.75
C VAL A 317 16.61 5.50 -4.27
N ALA A 318 15.66 4.99 -5.03
CA ALA A 318 14.92 3.78 -4.70
C ALA A 318 15.86 2.56 -4.49
N ARG A 319 16.82 2.38 -5.40
CA ARG A 319 17.78 1.27 -5.33
C ARG A 319 18.66 1.35 -4.08
N ARG A 320 19.30 2.49 -3.84
CA ARG A 320 20.16 2.68 -2.65
C ARG A 320 19.41 2.44 -1.35
N MET A 321 18.18 2.97 -1.24
CA MET A 321 17.35 2.81 -0.06
C MET A 321 17.08 1.33 0.27
N VAL A 322 16.76 0.51 -0.72
CA VAL A 322 16.49 -0.92 -0.52
C VAL A 322 17.79 -1.69 -0.20
N GLU A 323 18.91 -1.35 -0.85
CA GLU A 323 20.21 -1.99 -0.59
C GLU A 323 20.71 -1.69 0.83
N GLU A 324 20.61 -0.45 1.29
CA GLU A 324 20.96 -0.05 2.64
C GLU A 324 20.08 -0.75 3.68
N ALA A 325 18.77 -0.76 3.47
CA ALA A 325 17.83 -1.42 4.37
C ALA A 325 18.02 -2.94 4.42
N TRP A 326 18.35 -3.59 3.27
CA TRP A 326 18.69 -5.01 3.26
C TRP A 326 19.91 -5.31 4.11
N SER A 327 20.96 -4.48 4.02
CA SER A 327 22.17 -4.66 4.83
C SER A 327 21.88 -4.68 6.34
N GLY A 328 20.87 -3.95 6.78
CA GLY A 328 20.45 -3.91 8.18
C GLY A 328 19.79 -5.20 8.68
N VAL A 329 19.21 -6.01 7.79
CA VAL A 329 18.50 -7.25 8.18
C VAL A 329 19.27 -8.52 7.77
N ASP A 330 20.10 -8.45 6.76
CA ASP A 330 20.85 -9.60 6.21
C ASP A 330 21.71 -10.31 7.26
N SER A 331 22.32 -9.57 8.16
CA SER A 331 23.28 -10.08 9.14
C SER A 331 22.65 -10.99 10.21
N TRP A 332 21.40 -10.77 10.58
CA TRP A 332 20.72 -11.51 11.64
C TRP A 332 19.62 -12.48 11.15
N LEU A 333 19.18 -12.37 9.90
CA LEU A 333 18.33 -13.39 9.30
C LEU A 333 19.14 -14.64 8.96
N LYS A 334 18.68 -15.79 9.47
CA LYS A 334 19.33 -17.06 9.19
C LYS A 334 19.23 -17.42 7.70
N PRO A 335 20.27 -18.03 7.09
CA PRO A 335 20.19 -18.56 5.74
C PRO A 335 18.99 -19.51 5.59
N SER A 336 18.10 -19.21 4.65
CA SER A 336 16.89 -20.00 4.39
C SER A 336 16.28 -19.62 3.04
N GLU A 337 15.43 -20.47 2.49
CA GLU A 337 14.65 -20.14 1.29
C GLU A 337 13.78 -18.88 1.51
N ALA A 338 13.22 -18.69 2.70
CA ALA A 338 12.43 -17.53 3.03
C ALA A 338 13.26 -16.23 3.03
N LYS A 339 14.51 -16.27 3.52
CA LYS A 339 15.44 -15.13 3.41
C LYS A 339 15.71 -14.76 1.96
N GLU A 340 15.97 -15.74 1.09
CA GLU A 340 16.19 -15.49 -0.34
C GLU A 340 14.92 -15.00 -1.03
N ALA A 341 13.75 -15.53 -0.65
CA ALA A 341 12.46 -15.04 -1.13
C ALA A 341 12.20 -13.58 -0.73
N LEU A 342 12.55 -13.20 0.51
CA LEU A 342 12.44 -11.82 1.00
C LEU A 342 13.32 -10.86 0.17
N ARG A 343 14.57 -11.27 -0.10
CA ARG A 343 15.50 -10.50 -0.93
C ARG A 343 15.02 -10.36 -2.37
N ALA A 344 14.51 -11.47 -2.96
CA ALA A 344 13.96 -11.47 -4.30
C ALA A 344 12.72 -10.58 -4.42
N LEU A 345 11.82 -10.60 -3.43
CA LEU A 345 10.65 -9.74 -3.36
C LEU A 345 11.02 -8.26 -3.32
N ALA A 346 12.01 -7.88 -2.49
CA ALA A 346 12.47 -6.51 -2.39
C ALA A 346 13.00 -5.99 -3.74
N ARG A 347 13.83 -6.78 -4.43
CA ARG A 347 14.34 -6.44 -5.77
C ARG A 347 13.22 -6.33 -6.80
N PHE A 348 12.33 -7.30 -6.84
CA PHE A 348 11.20 -7.30 -7.79
C PHE A 348 10.33 -6.05 -7.69
N LEU A 349 10.08 -5.56 -6.47
CA LEU A 349 9.20 -4.42 -6.26
C LEU A 349 9.79 -3.08 -6.77
N ILE A 350 11.11 -2.97 -6.88
CA ILE A 350 11.82 -1.78 -7.38
C ILE A 350 12.26 -1.88 -8.85
N GLU A 351 12.33 -3.10 -9.40
CA GLU A 351 12.79 -3.34 -10.77
C GLU A 351 11.64 -3.62 -11.76
N ARG A 352 10.39 -3.62 -11.29
CA ARG A 352 9.24 -3.88 -12.15
C ARG A 352 9.08 -2.81 -13.24
N GLU A 353 8.71 -3.25 -14.43
CA GLU A 353 8.46 -2.39 -15.60
C GLU A 353 6.95 -2.15 -15.84
N PHE A 354 6.07 -2.87 -15.11
CA PHE A 354 4.59 -2.79 -15.23
C PHE A 354 3.87 -3.30 -13.97
#